data_db3cf53cffaac0bd27f089a254048ffe
#
_entry.id   db3cf53cffaac0bd27f089a254048ffe
#
_cell.length_a   1.000
_cell.length_b   1.000
_cell.length_c   1.000
_cell.angle_alpha   90.00
_cell.angle_beta   90.00
_cell.angle_gamma   90.00
#
_symmetry.space_group_name_H-M   'P 1'
#
loop_
_entity.id
_entity.type
_entity.pdbx_description
1 polymer ?
#
loop_
_entity_poly.entity_id
_entity_poly.type
_entity_poly.pdbx_seq_one_letter_code
_entity_poly.pdbx_strand_id
1 'polypeptide(L)'
;MKIGDTVKIAYVDQARAGIDPNKTLWEVVSDGLDHIKVGNVEIPSRAYVSQFGFKGPDQQKPAGVLSGGERNRVHLAKLLRSGGNVLLLDEPTNDLDVETLGSLENALLEFPGCAVVISHDRWFLDRVATHILAYEGDEENPAKWYWFEGNYASYEDNKVERLGSEAARPHRVTYRKLTRD
;
A
#
# COMPACT_ATOMS: atom_id res chain seq x y z
N MET A 1 -0.43 2.36 -21.92
CA MET A 1 -1.50 2.90 -21.02
C MET A 1 -1.54 4.41 -21.23
N LYS A 2 -2.71 5.03 -21.34
CA LYS A 2 -2.84 6.49 -21.44
C LYS A 2 -3.39 7.00 -20.09
N ILE A 3 -2.69 7.93 -19.47
CA ILE A 3 -3.12 8.56 -18.23
C ILE A 3 -3.98 9.77 -18.60
N GLY A 4 -5.15 9.90 -17.97
CA GLY A 4 -6.05 11.04 -18.18
C GLY A 4 -5.49 12.33 -17.58
N ASP A 5 -5.88 13.48 -18.12
CA ASP A 5 -5.32 14.80 -17.76
C ASP A 5 -5.65 15.23 -16.31
N THR A 6 -6.70 14.65 -15.72
CA THR A 6 -7.11 14.91 -14.32
C THR A 6 -6.45 13.99 -13.30
N VAL A 7 -5.71 12.99 -13.75
CA VAL A 7 -5.07 12.00 -12.87
C VAL A 7 -3.81 12.59 -12.25
N LYS A 8 -3.78 12.60 -10.92
CA LYS A 8 -2.61 12.95 -10.11
C LYS A 8 -2.15 11.71 -9.37
N ILE A 9 -1.13 11.05 -9.93
CA ILE A 9 -0.58 9.85 -9.31
C ILE A 9 0.26 10.23 -8.10
N ALA A 10 0.02 9.58 -6.98
CA ALA A 10 0.89 9.55 -5.82
C ALA A 10 1.47 8.13 -5.69
N TYR A 11 2.78 8.03 -5.70
CA TYR A 11 3.53 6.78 -5.67
C TYR A 11 4.62 6.84 -4.62
N VAL A 12 4.73 5.80 -3.80
CA VAL A 12 5.90 5.63 -2.93
C VAL A 12 7.00 5.02 -3.76
N ASP A 13 7.94 5.82 -4.20
CA ASP A 13 9.17 5.30 -4.74
C ASP A 13 9.91 4.57 -3.61
N GLN A 14 10.11 3.27 -3.76
CA GLN A 14 10.98 2.47 -2.87
C GLN A 14 12.43 3.01 -2.84
N ALA A 15 12.81 3.82 -3.79
CA ALA A 15 14.08 4.52 -3.83
C ALA A 15 14.11 5.71 -2.86
N ARG A 16 13.75 5.53 -1.59
CA ARG A 16 14.23 6.24 -0.38
C ARG A 16 14.64 7.73 -0.55
N ALA A 17 14.20 8.42 -1.59
CA ALA A 17 14.56 9.79 -1.85
C ALA A 17 13.74 10.73 -0.95
N GLY A 18 14.42 11.42 -0.04
CA GLY A 18 13.93 12.69 0.47
C GLY A 18 13.42 12.75 1.89
N ILE A 19 13.83 11.86 2.80
CA ILE A 19 13.73 12.16 4.24
C ILE A 19 15.03 12.88 4.65
N ASP A 20 14.92 14.17 4.98
CA ASP A 20 16.04 14.91 5.55
C ASP A 20 16.37 14.34 6.93
N PRO A 21 17.55 13.76 7.14
CA PRO A 21 17.91 13.08 8.39
C PRO A 21 17.98 14.04 9.59
N ASN A 22 18.12 15.34 9.36
CA ASN A 22 18.25 16.36 10.39
C ASN A 22 16.91 16.90 10.88
N LYS A 23 15.83 16.67 10.12
CA LYS A 23 14.47 17.06 10.52
C LYS A 23 13.90 16.07 11.51
N THR A 24 13.03 16.52 12.38
CA THR A 24 12.22 15.63 13.21
C THR A 24 11.21 14.87 12.35
N LEU A 25 10.77 13.72 12.80
CA LEU A 25 9.73 12.93 12.15
C LEU A 25 8.48 13.78 11.86
N TRP A 26 8.06 14.57 12.85
CA TRP A 26 6.92 15.47 12.68
C TRP A 26 7.14 16.49 11.57
N GLU A 27 8.30 17.16 11.52
CA GLU A 27 8.61 18.11 10.46
C GLU A 27 8.64 17.46 9.08
N VAL A 28 9.15 16.23 8.98
CA VAL A 28 9.18 15.47 7.71
C VAL A 28 7.77 15.21 7.19
N VAL A 29 6.82 14.87 8.06
CA VAL A 29 5.45 14.55 7.65
C VAL A 29 4.62 15.82 7.47
N SER A 30 4.78 16.82 8.35
CA SER A 30 3.93 18.02 8.39
C SER A 30 4.48 19.21 7.60
N ASP A 31 5.74 19.16 7.16
CA ASP A 31 6.51 20.33 6.67
C ASP A 31 6.61 21.46 7.72
N GLY A 32 6.51 21.10 9.02
CA GLY A 32 6.54 22.04 10.12
C GLY A 32 5.23 22.80 10.37
N LEU A 33 4.14 22.38 9.72
CA LEU A 33 2.82 23.00 9.89
C LEU A 33 2.04 22.33 11.01
N ASP A 34 1.42 23.11 11.89
CA ASP A 34 0.58 22.61 12.98
C ASP A 34 -0.71 21.97 12.46
N HIS A 35 -1.25 22.46 11.34
CA HIS A 35 -2.39 21.90 10.64
C HIS A 35 -2.00 21.53 9.21
N ILE A 36 -2.49 20.40 8.74
CA ILE A 36 -2.22 19.87 7.40
C ILE A 36 -3.53 19.50 6.71
N LYS A 37 -3.52 19.62 5.40
CA LYS A 37 -4.65 19.20 4.57
C LYS A 37 -4.45 17.75 4.14
N VAL A 38 -5.45 16.89 4.44
CA VAL A 38 -5.49 15.50 3.98
C VAL A 38 -6.80 15.33 3.19
N GLY A 39 -6.70 15.13 1.89
CA GLY A 39 -7.86 15.22 1.01
C GLY A 39 -8.49 16.61 1.07
N ASN A 40 -9.75 16.68 1.49
CA ASN A 40 -10.50 17.94 1.65
C ASN A 40 -10.63 18.41 3.11
N VAL A 41 -10.01 17.71 4.05
CA VAL A 41 -10.12 17.99 5.48
C VAL A 41 -8.82 18.57 6.02
N GLU A 42 -8.92 19.61 6.84
CA GLU A 42 -7.80 20.16 7.59
C GLU A 42 -7.78 19.55 9.00
N ILE A 43 -6.64 18.96 9.37
CA ILE A 43 -6.47 18.26 10.65
C ILE A 43 -5.18 18.68 11.35
N PRO A 44 -5.12 18.60 12.70
CA PRO A 44 -3.87 18.81 13.44
C PRO A 44 -2.81 17.80 13.03
N SER A 45 -1.64 18.29 12.62
CA SER A 45 -0.57 17.45 12.07
C SER A 45 -0.05 16.42 13.07
N ARG A 46 0.01 16.76 14.35
CA ARG A 46 0.43 15.84 15.39
C ARG A 46 -0.56 14.69 15.62
N ALA A 47 -1.86 14.96 15.48
CA ALA A 47 -2.89 13.92 15.53
C ALA A 47 -2.76 12.98 14.33
N TYR A 48 -2.55 13.55 13.12
CA TYR A 48 -2.29 12.76 11.91
C TYR A 48 -1.08 11.85 12.04
N VAL A 49 0.06 12.39 12.50
CA VAL A 49 1.30 11.62 12.70
C VAL A 49 1.10 10.49 13.73
N SER A 50 0.25 10.72 14.75
CA SER A 50 -0.07 9.69 15.76
C SER A 50 -0.80 8.48 15.18
N GLN A 51 -1.58 8.64 14.12
CA GLN A 51 -2.29 7.54 13.43
C GLN A 51 -1.32 6.51 12.83
N PHE A 52 -0.09 6.93 12.53
CA PHE A 52 0.97 6.05 12.03
C PHE A 52 1.87 5.46 13.13
N GLY A 53 1.39 5.42 14.37
CA GLY A 53 2.10 4.82 15.51
C GLY A 53 3.16 5.72 16.15
N PHE A 54 3.25 7.01 15.78
CA PHE A 54 4.23 7.95 16.35
C PHE A 54 3.58 8.86 17.38
N LYS A 55 3.65 8.48 18.65
CA LYS A 55 2.99 9.19 19.75
C LYS A 55 4.00 9.98 20.60
N GLY A 56 3.60 11.17 21.05
CA GLY A 56 4.36 11.96 22.02
C GLY A 56 5.82 12.23 21.60
N PRO A 57 6.82 11.77 22.38
CA PRO A 57 8.24 12.03 22.11
C PRO A 57 8.75 11.45 20.79
N ASP A 58 8.12 10.40 20.26
CA ASP A 58 8.55 9.79 18.99
C ASP A 58 8.51 10.77 17.83
N GLN A 59 7.58 11.73 17.87
CA GLN A 59 7.44 12.75 16.83
C GLN A 59 8.63 13.71 16.77
N GLN A 60 9.42 13.78 17.85
CA GLN A 60 10.61 14.63 17.93
C GLN A 60 11.89 13.88 17.56
N LYS A 61 11.83 12.58 17.29
CA LYS A 61 13.00 11.82 16.84
C LYS A 61 13.53 12.39 15.52
N PRO A 62 14.85 12.56 15.38
CA PRO A 62 15.46 12.87 14.08
C PRO A 62 15.15 11.76 13.06
N ALA A 63 14.81 12.13 11.85
CA ALA A 63 14.44 11.15 10.82
C ALA A 63 15.63 10.25 10.41
N GLY A 64 16.85 10.69 10.67
CA GLY A 64 18.05 9.91 10.42
C GLY A 64 18.19 8.63 11.25
N VAL A 65 17.57 8.58 12.46
CA VAL A 65 17.66 7.42 13.36
C VAL A 65 16.47 6.46 13.26
N LEU A 66 15.54 6.71 12.36
CA LEU A 66 14.37 5.86 12.15
C LEU A 66 14.75 4.48 11.61
N SER A 67 14.15 3.43 12.16
CA SER A 67 14.21 2.07 11.63
C SER A 67 13.60 1.97 10.22
N GLY A 68 13.80 0.85 9.52
CA GLY A 68 13.20 0.60 8.22
C GLY A 68 11.67 0.67 8.25
N GLY A 69 11.04 0.01 9.24
CA GLY A 69 9.59 0.04 9.42
C GLY A 69 9.07 1.44 9.75
N GLU A 70 9.76 2.20 10.65
CA GLU A 70 9.39 3.59 10.93
C GLU A 70 9.48 4.47 9.68
N ARG A 71 10.51 4.31 8.85
CA ARG A 71 10.63 5.04 7.58
C ARG A 71 9.49 4.73 6.62
N ASN A 72 9.09 3.46 6.51
CA ASN A 72 7.96 3.06 5.66
C ASN A 72 6.67 3.74 6.12
N ARG A 73 6.39 3.80 7.42
CA ARG A 73 5.23 4.52 7.97
C ARG A 73 5.27 6.02 7.68
N VAL A 74 6.44 6.65 7.78
CA VAL A 74 6.62 8.06 7.42
C VAL A 74 6.36 8.30 5.94
N HIS A 75 6.88 7.44 5.06
CA HIS A 75 6.63 7.53 3.62
C HIS A 75 5.14 7.38 3.31
N LEU A 76 4.47 6.44 3.96
CA LEU A 76 3.03 6.23 3.82
C LEU A 76 2.24 7.46 4.25
N ALA A 77 2.57 8.05 5.42
CA ALA A 77 1.94 9.27 5.91
C ALA A 77 2.12 10.44 4.92
N LYS A 78 3.32 10.61 4.37
CA LYS A 78 3.59 11.64 3.34
C LYS A 78 2.79 11.41 2.07
N LEU A 79 2.71 10.17 1.62
CA LEU A 79 1.98 9.81 0.41
C LEU A 79 0.50 10.14 0.52
N LEU A 80 -0.15 9.69 1.58
CA LEU A 80 -1.59 9.92 1.81
C LEU A 80 -1.92 11.41 1.93
N ARG A 81 -0.95 12.22 2.40
CA ARG A 81 -1.08 13.69 2.46
C ARG A 81 -0.81 14.37 1.12
N SER A 82 -0.13 13.72 0.17
CA SER A 82 0.41 14.38 -1.05
C SER A 82 -0.63 14.99 -1.99
N GLY A 83 -1.93 14.71 -1.78
CA GLY A 83 -3.03 15.25 -2.56
C GLY A 83 -3.18 14.63 -3.96
N GLY A 84 -2.60 13.47 -4.21
CA GLY A 84 -2.89 12.65 -5.37
C GLY A 84 -4.34 12.15 -5.34
N ASN A 85 -4.91 11.83 -6.49
CA ASN A 85 -6.22 11.19 -6.61
C ASN A 85 -6.12 9.73 -7.09
N VAL A 86 -4.92 9.27 -7.38
CA VAL A 86 -4.60 7.86 -7.64
C VAL A 86 -3.37 7.47 -6.83
N LEU A 87 -3.52 6.56 -5.88
CA LEU A 87 -2.43 5.99 -5.11
C LEU A 87 -1.91 4.72 -5.78
N LEU A 88 -0.60 4.58 -5.87
CA LEU A 88 0.04 3.32 -6.25
C LEU A 88 0.85 2.83 -5.05
N LEU A 89 0.46 1.68 -4.50
CA LEU A 89 1.06 1.07 -3.32
C LEU A 89 1.58 -0.33 -3.68
N ASP A 90 2.86 -0.55 -3.43
CA ASP A 90 3.51 -1.84 -3.65
C ASP A 90 3.92 -2.43 -2.29
N GLU A 91 3.29 -3.57 -1.93
CA GLU A 91 3.45 -4.26 -0.65
C GLU A 91 3.41 -3.33 0.57
N PRO A 92 2.36 -2.49 0.73
CA PRO A 92 2.32 -1.48 1.78
C PRO A 92 2.16 -2.06 3.19
N THR A 93 1.82 -3.33 3.30
CA THR A 93 1.62 -4.03 4.59
C THR A 93 2.91 -4.57 5.18
N ASN A 94 4.00 -4.63 4.42
CA ASN A 94 5.27 -5.16 4.88
C ASN A 94 5.82 -4.33 6.05
N ASP A 95 6.29 -5.03 7.09
CA ASP A 95 6.88 -4.46 8.30
C ASP A 95 5.96 -3.55 9.12
N LEU A 96 4.63 -3.62 8.91
CA LEU A 96 3.65 -2.90 9.72
C LEU A 96 3.20 -3.75 10.92
N ASP A 97 3.10 -3.11 12.09
CA ASP A 97 2.39 -3.69 13.22
C ASP A 97 0.86 -3.59 13.03
N VAL A 98 0.11 -4.30 13.86
CA VAL A 98 -1.35 -4.39 13.75
C VAL A 98 -2.04 -3.02 13.88
N GLU A 99 -1.55 -2.13 14.75
CA GLU A 99 -2.11 -0.80 14.94
C GLU A 99 -1.91 0.06 13.68
N THR A 100 -0.72 0.01 13.11
CA THR A 100 -0.39 0.74 11.88
C THR A 100 -1.12 0.18 10.66
N LEU A 101 -1.26 -1.15 10.58
CA LEU A 101 -2.03 -1.80 9.52
C LEU A 101 -3.50 -1.33 9.55
N GLY A 102 -4.13 -1.30 10.72
CA GLY A 102 -5.48 -0.77 10.88
C GLY A 102 -5.60 0.71 10.48
N SER A 103 -4.58 1.52 10.78
CA SER A 103 -4.54 2.92 10.36
C SER A 103 -4.43 3.06 8.83
N LEU A 104 -3.63 2.22 8.17
CA LEU A 104 -3.53 2.17 6.71
C LEU A 104 -4.87 1.78 6.08
N GLU A 105 -5.52 0.74 6.59
CA GLU A 105 -6.82 0.29 6.09
C GLU A 105 -7.86 1.39 6.16
N ASN A 106 -7.99 2.06 7.31
CA ASN A 106 -8.91 3.17 7.49
C ASN A 106 -8.60 4.33 6.54
N ALA A 107 -7.32 4.69 6.39
CA ALA A 107 -6.91 5.75 5.48
C ALA A 107 -7.23 5.44 4.01
N LEU A 108 -7.14 4.17 3.60
CA LEU A 108 -7.50 3.73 2.25
C LEU A 108 -9.01 3.71 2.03
N LEU A 109 -9.79 3.28 3.02
CA LEU A 109 -11.25 3.26 2.96
C LEU A 109 -11.84 4.67 2.91
N GLU A 110 -11.21 5.64 3.58
CA GLU A 110 -11.62 7.05 3.58
C GLU A 110 -11.00 7.87 2.43
N PHE A 111 -10.08 7.27 1.66
CA PHE A 111 -9.40 7.99 0.58
C PHE A 111 -10.37 8.37 -0.54
N PRO A 112 -10.49 9.67 -0.88
CA PRO A 112 -11.49 10.15 -1.86
C PRO A 112 -11.06 9.95 -3.33
N GLY A 113 -10.21 8.97 -3.60
CA GLY A 113 -9.64 8.69 -4.90
C GLY A 113 -9.62 7.20 -5.22
N CYS A 114 -8.79 6.82 -6.15
CA CYS A 114 -8.54 5.43 -6.52
C CYS A 114 -7.21 4.97 -5.91
N ALA A 115 -7.19 3.78 -5.30
CA ALA A 115 -5.97 3.14 -4.85
C ALA A 115 -5.73 1.85 -5.65
N VAL A 116 -4.54 1.71 -6.21
CA VAL A 116 -4.06 0.47 -6.83
C VAL A 116 -3.01 -0.10 -5.89
N VAL A 117 -3.30 -1.27 -5.35
CA VAL A 117 -2.46 -1.91 -4.34
C VAL A 117 -1.97 -3.25 -4.86
N ILE A 118 -0.68 -3.49 -4.78
CA ILE A 118 -0.07 -4.80 -4.96
C ILE A 118 0.19 -5.34 -3.56
N SER A 119 -0.37 -6.48 -3.21
CA SER A 119 -0.12 -7.13 -1.93
C SER A 119 -0.33 -8.64 -2.00
N HIS A 120 0.42 -9.35 -1.18
CA HIS A 120 0.24 -10.77 -0.91
C HIS A 120 -0.56 -11.02 0.38
N ASP A 121 -0.90 -9.99 1.13
CA ASP A 121 -1.71 -10.09 2.35
C ASP A 121 -3.20 -10.20 1.99
N ARG A 122 -3.71 -11.44 2.05
CA ARG A 122 -5.10 -11.76 1.70
C ARG A 122 -6.11 -11.11 2.64
N TRP A 123 -5.79 -11.01 3.93
CA TRP A 123 -6.66 -10.39 4.93
C TRP A 123 -6.80 -8.88 4.70
N PHE A 124 -5.69 -8.24 4.37
CA PHE A 124 -5.70 -6.83 3.99
C PHE A 124 -6.51 -6.61 2.70
N LEU A 125 -6.25 -7.39 1.65
CA LEU A 125 -6.99 -7.30 0.39
C LEU A 125 -8.49 -7.56 0.57
N ASP A 126 -8.86 -8.47 1.45
CA ASP A 126 -10.25 -8.79 1.72
C ASP A 126 -11.01 -7.63 2.37
N ARG A 127 -10.32 -6.82 3.17
CA ARG A 127 -10.90 -5.66 3.87
C ARG A 127 -10.95 -4.39 3.04
N VAL A 128 -9.97 -4.18 2.16
CA VAL A 128 -9.84 -2.90 1.45
C VAL A 128 -10.18 -2.96 -0.03
N ALA A 129 -10.04 -4.12 -0.67
CA ALA A 129 -10.24 -4.23 -2.10
C ALA A 129 -11.73 -4.26 -2.48
N THR A 130 -12.09 -3.45 -3.44
CA THR A 130 -13.40 -3.47 -4.11
C THR A 130 -13.33 -4.18 -5.45
N HIS A 131 -12.14 -4.31 -6.00
CA HIS A 131 -11.87 -4.99 -7.26
C HIS A 131 -10.52 -5.71 -7.18
N ILE A 132 -10.42 -6.85 -7.84
CA ILE A 132 -9.18 -7.65 -7.93
C ILE A 132 -8.76 -7.75 -9.39
N LEU A 133 -7.50 -7.41 -9.67
CA LEU A 133 -6.85 -7.74 -10.94
C LEU A 133 -5.87 -8.89 -10.68
N ALA A 134 -6.30 -10.10 -10.98
CA ALA A 134 -5.53 -11.30 -10.71
C ALA A 134 -4.74 -11.76 -11.93
N TYR A 135 -3.50 -12.14 -11.70
CA TYR A 135 -2.73 -12.89 -12.68
C TYR A 135 -3.10 -14.37 -12.59
N GLU A 136 -3.69 -14.90 -13.65
CA GLU A 136 -4.10 -16.31 -13.79
C GLU A 136 -3.38 -16.99 -14.97
N GLY A 137 -2.21 -16.48 -15.35
CA GLY A 137 -1.44 -17.02 -16.46
C GLY A 137 -0.92 -18.43 -16.18
N ASP A 138 -0.86 -19.24 -17.24
CA ASP A 138 -0.29 -20.57 -17.27
C ASP A 138 0.73 -20.68 -18.42
N GLU A 139 1.28 -21.88 -18.67
CA GLU A 139 2.25 -22.10 -19.76
C GLU A 139 1.64 -21.85 -21.15
N GLU A 140 0.33 -22.08 -21.34
CA GLU A 140 -0.38 -21.90 -22.61
C GLU A 140 -0.78 -20.44 -22.81
N ASN A 141 -1.14 -19.73 -21.72
CA ASN A 141 -1.57 -18.34 -21.73
C ASN A 141 -0.82 -17.50 -20.67
N PRO A 142 0.45 -17.16 -20.92
CA PRO A 142 1.29 -16.48 -19.93
C PRO A 142 0.88 -15.01 -19.66
N ALA A 143 -0.05 -14.45 -20.41
CA ALA A 143 -0.52 -13.07 -20.27
C ALA A 143 -1.98 -12.99 -19.81
N LYS A 144 -2.49 -14.05 -19.16
CA LYS A 144 -3.88 -14.08 -18.71
C LYS A 144 -4.06 -13.31 -17.42
N TRP A 145 -4.81 -12.20 -17.49
CA TRP A 145 -5.26 -11.41 -16.36
C TRP A 145 -6.77 -11.51 -16.24
N TYR A 146 -7.25 -11.59 -15.01
CA TYR A 146 -8.67 -11.64 -14.71
C TYR A 146 -9.07 -10.45 -13.84
N TRP A 147 -10.06 -9.69 -14.31
CA TRP A 147 -10.66 -8.58 -13.57
C TRP A 147 -11.91 -9.07 -12.87
N PHE A 148 -11.98 -8.82 -11.56
CA PHE A 148 -13.09 -9.23 -10.72
C PHE A 148 -13.57 -8.06 -9.87
N GLU A 149 -14.89 -7.85 -9.82
CA GLU A 149 -15.53 -6.88 -8.95
C GLU A 149 -15.93 -7.58 -7.64
N GLY A 150 -15.30 -7.22 -6.54
CA GLY A 150 -15.47 -7.83 -5.23
C GLY A 150 -14.18 -7.82 -4.43
N ASN A 151 -14.25 -8.33 -3.20
CA ASN A 151 -13.12 -8.53 -2.31
C ASN A 151 -12.35 -9.83 -2.63
N TYR A 152 -11.28 -10.09 -1.88
CA TYR A 152 -10.42 -11.22 -2.14
C TYR A 152 -11.13 -12.57 -1.92
N ALA A 153 -11.93 -12.72 -0.85
CA ALA A 153 -12.67 -13.95 -0.58
C ALA A 153 -13.66 -14.29 -1.70
N SER A 154 -14.44 -13.30 -2.14
CA SER A 154 -15.38 -13.46 -3.26
C SER A 154 -14.67 -13.81 -4.57
N TYR A 155 -13.47 -13.26 -4.80
CA TYR A 155 -12.65 -13.63 -5.95
C TYR A 155 -12.20 -15.10 -5.87
N GLU A 156 -11.74 -15.59 -4.70
CA GLU A 156 -11.33 -16.99 -4.53
C GLU A 156 -12.50 -17.95 -4.79
N ASP A 157 -13.68 -17.66 -4.25
CA ASP A 157 -14.90 -18.46 -4.48
C ASP A 157 -15.24 -18.49 -5.99
N ASN A 158 -15.23 -17.35 -6.65
CA ASN A 158 -15.47 -17.26 -8.09
C ASN A 158 -14.40 -18.02 -8.89
N LYS A 159 -13.14 -17.97 -8.48
CA LYS A 159 -12.06 -18.71 -9.12
C LYS A 159 -12.26 -20.22 -9.01
N VAL A 160 -12.68 -20.72 -7.84
CA VAL A 160 -13.03 -22.15 -7.64
C VAL A 160 -14.19 -22.57 -8.54
N GLU A 161 -15.21 -21.73 -8.64
CA GLU A 161 -16.40 -21.99 -9.47
C GLU A 161 -16.07 -22.05 -10.98
N ARG A 162 -15.22 -21.13 -11.45
CA ARG A 162 -14.80 -21.05 -12.87
C ARG A 162 -13.80 -22.10 -13.31
N LEU A 163 -12.83 -22.40 -12.47
CA LEU A 163 -11.65 -23.18 -12.83
C LEU A 163 -11.60 -24.56 -12.14
N GLY A 164 -12.52 -24.82 -11.20
CA GLY A 164 -12.51 -26.00 -10.38
C GLY A 164 -11.58 -25.94 -9.18
N SER A 165 -11.81 -26.80 -8.20
CA SER A 165 -11.08 -26.81 -6.91
C SER A 165 -9.58 -27.10 -7.03
N GLU A 166 -9.13 -27.76 -8.09
CA GLU A 166 -7.69 -28.02 -8.32
C GLU A 166 -6.96 -26.79 -8.85
N ALA A 167 -7.58 -25.98 -9.69
CA ALA A 167 -6.99 -24.75 -10.21
C ALA A 167 -6.88 -23.63 -9.16
N ALA A 168 -7.66 -23.70 -8.09
CA ALA A 168 -7.57 -22.79 -6.95
C ALA A 168 -6.40 -23.10 -6.00
N ARG A 169 -5.77 -24.28 -6.12
CA ARG A 169 -4.58 -24.60 -5.33
C ARG A 169 -3.37 -23.89 -5.91
N PRO A 170 -2.50 -23.27 -5.08
CA PRO A 170 -1.28 -22.68 -5.56
C PRO A 170 -0.40 -23.75 -6.22
N HIS A 171 -0.21 -23.66 -7.52
CA HIS A 171 0.75 -24.52 -8.21
C HIS A 171 2.15 -24.16 -7.74
N ARG A 172 2.85 -25.16 -7.18
CA ARG A 172 4.27 -25.03 -6.87
C ARG A 172 5.02 -24.87 -8.20
N VAL A 173 5.62 -23.72 -8.42
CA VAL A 173 6.50 -23.50 -9.58
C VAL A 173 7.62 -24.55 -9.53
N THR A 174 7.63 -25.48 -10.47
CA THR A 174 8.67 -26.49 -10.56
C THR A 174 9.87 -25.85 -11.27
N TYR A 175 10.85 -25.41 -10.50
CA TYR A 175 12.10 -24.91 -11.07
C TYR A 175 12.83 -26.04 -11.78
N ARG A 176 13.27 -25.75 -13.00
CA ARG A 176 14.14 -26.66 -13.76
C ARG A 176 15.41 -26.90 -12.94
N LYS A 177 15.76 -28.17 -12.68
CA LYS A 177 17.01 -28.50 -11.98
C LYS A 177 18.21 -27.94 -12.76
N LEU A 178 19.07 -27.19 -12.08
CA LEU A 178 20.35 -26.79 -12.65
C LEU A 178 21.17 -28.04 -12.92
N THR A 179 21.39 -28.37 -14.19
CA THR A 179 22.41 -29.35 -14.61
C THR A 179 23.78 -28.68 -14.53
N ARG A 180 24.67 -29.20 -13.73
CA ARG A 180 26.08 -28.85 -13.79
C ARG A 180 26.65 -29.58 -15.01
N ASP A 181 27.12 -28.82 -15.99
CA ASP A 181 28.08 -29.29 -17.00
C ASP A 181 29.49 -29.32 -16.41
#